data_269b0548a50a5758f0870064b2117716
#
_entry.id   269b0548a50a5758f0870064b2117716
#
_cell.length_a   1.000
_cell.length_b   1.000
_cell.length_c   1.000
_cell.angle_alpha   90.00
_cell.angle_beta   90.00
_cell.angle_gamma   90.00
#
_symmetry.space_group_name_H-M   'P 1'
#
loop_
_entity.id
_entity.type
_entity.pdbx_description
1 polymer ?
#
loop_
_entity_poly.entity_id
_entity_poly.type
_entity_poly.pdbx_seq_one_letter_code
_entity_poly.pdbx_strand_id
1 'polypeptide(L)'
;MPDQSPRRPLVGADDPFASSFATSYAGVVSFLAVANEGSFARAGDRLGIGRSSVSRNVQKLEAQLDARLFLRTTRSTSLTREGELFYENCQPGIARIAQALEDMRELRNGPPRGHLRIASTPGFGRKIVAPLLRGFHAGYPEIGLELLLNDRPADFTADRVDVSFRDGRMEDSGIVARQLIPMQMLVCASPAYARVHGLPRHIDELDKHRCINFRAASGRIREWAFKVDGLSQRRQLAAQHTFNDPDLIVQAVLDGLGIAQLPAYQVCDLLRDGQLLSCLAQHAPDDGGHYLCYLSRKQLPARVRVFIDYMTEHTRALDLQCLTTMAMTTATTTTLSTVE
;
A
#
# COMPACT_ATOMS: atom_id res chain seq x y z
N MET A 1 -11.80 21.17 8.22
CA MET A 1 -12.72 20.71 7.17
C MET A 1 -12.32 21.36 5.87
N PRO A 2 -11.72 20.68 4.88
CA PRO A 2 -11.49 21.26 3.57
C PRO A 2 -12.82 21.31 2.83
N ASP A 3 -13.09 22.47 2.27
CA ASP A 3 -14.24 22.83 1.46
C ASP A 3 -14.51 21.80 0.34
N GLN A 4 -15.64 21.10 0.44
CA GLN A 4 -16.16 20.18 -0.57
C GLN A 4 -17.10 20.90 -1.55
N SER A 5 -16.74 22.12 -1.96
CA SER A 5 -17.46 22.74 -3.06
C SER A 5 -17.26 21.91 -4.32
N PRO A 6 -18.34 21.49 -5.02
CA PRO A 6 -18.22 20.74 -6.28
C PRO A 6 -17.41 21.60 -7.27
N ARG A 7 -16.34 21.03 -7.81
CA ARG A 7 -15.55 21.70 -8.86
C ARG A 7 -16.51 22.06 -9.99
N ARG A 8 -16.69 23.36 -10.23
CA ARG A 8 -17.45 23.85 -11.37
C ARG A 8 -16.92 23.19 -12.65
N PRO A 9 -17.78 22.64 -13.52
CA PRO A 9 -17.35 22.14 -14.81
C PRO A 9 -16.65 23.27 -15.56
N LEU A 10 -15.52 22.98 -16.18
CA LEU A 10 -14.73 23.94 -16.95
C LEU A 10 -15.50 24.52 -18.16
N VAL A 11 -16.56 23.81 -18.60
CA VAL A 11 -17.43 24.19 -19.70
C VAL A 11 -18.85 23.67 -19.40
N GLY A 12 -19.88 24.47 -19.59
CA GLY A 12 -21.28 24.06 -19.40
C GLY A 12 -21.69 23.01 -20.46
N ALA A 13 -22.62 22.13 -20.10
CA ALA A 13 -23.07 21.03 -20.97
C ALA A 13 -23.68 21.51 -22.31
N ASP A 14 -24.14 22.77 -22.40
CA ASP A 14 -24.73 23.40 -23.57
C ASP A 14 -23.82 24.44 -24.27
N ASP A 15 -22.52 24.46 -23.93
CA ASP A 15 -21.58 25.39 -24.56
C ASP A 15 -21.16 24.85 -25.95
N PRO A 16 -21.44 25.60 -27.03
CA PRO A 16 -21.02 25.24 -28.38
C PRO A 16 -19.51 25.02 -28.53
N PHE A 17 -18.69 25.59 -27.63
CA PHE A 17 -17.25 25.38 -27.57
C PHE A 17 -16.86 24.00 -27.02
N ALA A 18 -17.70 23.32 -26.21
CA ALA A 18 -17.36 22.03 -25.59
C ALA A 18 -17.09 20.92 -26.62
N SER A 19 -17.91 20.84 -27.66
CA SER A 19 -17.75 19.87 -28.79
C SER A 19 -16.59 20.22 -29.71
N SER A 20 -16.19 21.50 -29.74
CA SER A 20 -15.11 22.04 -30.57
C SER A 20 -13.75 22.06 -29.84
N PHE A 21 -13.71 21.89 -28.51
CA PHE A 21 -12.51 22.11 -27.70
C PHE A 21 -11.34 21.21 -28.11
N ALA A 22 -11.57 19.91 -28.34
CA ALA A 22 -10.51 18.98 -28.75
C ALA A 22 -9.90 19.36 -30.09
N THR A 23 -10.73 19.82 -31.07
CA THR A 23 -10.30 20.28 -32.39
C THR A 23 -9.58 21.61 -32.29
N SER A 24 -10.06 22.53 -31.45
CA SER A 24 -9.43 23.83 -31.17
C SER A 24 -8.08 23.66 -30.45
N TYR A 25 -7.96 22.73 -29.52
CA TYR A 25 -6.70 22.45 -28.80
C TYR A 25 -5.57 22.02 -29.74
N ALA A 26 -5.85 21.09 -30.67
CA ALA A 26 -4.87 20.69 -31.68
C ALA A 26 -4.45 21.86 -32.59
N GLY A 27 -5.40 22.75 -32.90
CA GLY A 27 -5.16 24.00 -33.63
C GLY A 27 -4.25 24.95 -32.88
N VAL A 28 -4.53 25.20 -31.57
CA VAL A 28 -3.73 26.08 -30.70
C VAL A 28 -2.30 25.54 -30.54
N VAL A 29 -2.13 24.26 -30.28
CA VAL A 29 -0.81 23.64 -30.16
C VAL A 29 -0.01 23.73 -31.46
N SER A 30 -0.67 23.48 -32.62
CA SER A 30 -0.04 23.62 -33.94
C SER A 30 0.34 25.08 -34.25
N PHE A 31 -0.53 26.03 -33.89
CA PHE A 31 -0.27 27.46 -34.05
C PHE A 31 0.95 27.92 -33.24
N LEU A 32 0.97 27.59 -31.95
CA LEU A 32 2.11 27.94 -31.07
C LEU A 32 3.42 27.32 -31.54
N ALA A 33 3.38 26.07 -32.02
CA ALA A 33 4.56 25.41 -32.57
C ALA A 33 5.07 26.13 -33.85
N VAL A 34 4.20 26.55 -34.74
CA VAL A 34 4.59 27.33 -35.96
C VAL A 34 5.11 28.70 -35.57
N ALA A 35 4.49 29.38 -34.60
CA ALA A 35 4.94 30.68 -34.11
C ALA A 35 6.37 30.62 -33.53
N ASN A 36 6.65 29.59 -32.71
CA ASN A 36 7.97 29.40 -32.10
C ASN A 36 9.04 28.97 -33.10
N GLU A 37 8.71 28.10 -34.06
CA GLU A 37 9.67 27.56 -35.01
C GLU A 37 9.81 28.42 -36.28
N GLY A 38 8.88 29.35 -36.53
CA GLY A 38 8.84 30.17 -37.75
C GLY A 38 8.62 29.36 -39.02
N SER A 39 8.24 28.07 -38.91
CA SER A 39 8.11 27.17 -40.05
C SER A 39 7.10 26.05 -39.75
N PHE A 40 6.18 25.81 -40.72
CA PHE A 40 5.23 24.69 -40.64
C PHE A 40 5.91 23.31 -40.71
N ALA A 41 7.05 23.20 -41.39
CA ALA A 41 7.79 21.94 -41.48
C ALA A 41 8.46 21.64 -40.16
N ARG A 42 9.23 22.58 -39.56
CA ARG A 42 9.88 22.41 -38.25
C ARG A 42 8.87 22.20 -37.11
N ALA A 43 7.73 22.88 -37.16
CA ALA A 43 6.63 22.63 -36.23
C ALA A 43 6.07 21.20 -36.35
N GLY A 44 5.99 20.68 -37.56
CA GLY A 44 5.61 19.26 -37.78
C GLY A 44 6.59 18.29 -37.17
N ASP A 45 7.88 18.50 -37.41
CA ASP A 45 8.97 17.66 -36.81
C ASP A 45 8.91 17.72 -35.30
N ARG A 46 8.75 18.90 -34.70
CA ARG A 46 8.66 19.09 -33.24
C ARG A 46 7.44 18.39 -32.63
N LEU A 47 6.30 18.41 -33.32
CA LEU A 47 5.05 17.79 -32.85
C LEU A 47 4.92 16.32 -33.21
N GLY A 48 5.84 15.75 -34.00
CA GLY A 48 5.75 14.37 -34.49
C GLY A 48 4.61 14.13 -35.46
N ILE A 49 4.16 15.18 -36.17
CA ILE A 49 3.07 15.09 -37.16
C ILE A 49 3.49 15.71 -38.53
N GLY A 50 2.86 15.27 -39.58
CA GLY A 50 3.21 15.80 -40.91
C GLY A 50 2.89 17.30 -41.08
N ARG A 51 3.70 18.04 -41.85
CA ARG A 51 3.48 19.47 -42.22
C ARG A 51 2.06 19.75 -42.67
N SER A 52 1.45 18.85 -43.46
CA SER A 52 0.09 18.98 -43.93
C SER A 52 -0.95 18.96 -42.80
N SER A 53 -0.71 18.17 -41.75
CA SER A 53 -1.56 18.10 -40.57
C SER A 53 -1.46 19.40 -39.77
N VAL A 54 -0.25 19.92 -39.56
CA VAL A 54 -0.03 21.21 -38.88
C VAL A 54 -0.78 22.31 -39.64
N SER A 55 -0.64 22.36 -40.97
CA SER A 55 -1.32 23.37 -41.81
C SER A 55 -2.83 23.28 -41.69
N ARG A 56 -3.41 22.07 -41.73
CA ARG A 56 -4.85 21.85 -41.57
C ARG A 56 -5.36 22.25 -40.20
N ASN A 57 -4.60 21.95 -39.13
CA ASN A 57 -4.96 22.32 -37.76
C ASN A 57 -5.02 23.85 -37.61
N VAL A 58 -4.00 24.55 -38.11
CA VAL A 58 -3.96 26.03 -38.11
C VAL A 58 -5.08 26.63 -38.92
N GLN A 59 -5.34 26.10 -40.15
CA GLN A 59 -6.43 26.61 -40.99
C GLN A 59 -7.81 26.44 -40.36
N LYS A 60 -8.05 25.29 -39.69
CA LYS A 60 -9.29 25.08 -38.91
C LYS A 60 -9.42 26.09 -37.75
N LEU A 61 -8.32 26.35 -37.06
CA LEU A 61 -8.30 27.34 -35.98
C LEU A 61 -8.59 28.76 -36.53
N GLU A 62 -7.94 29.18 -37.61
CA GLU A 62 -8.17 30.47 -38.25
C GLU A 62 -9.63 30.60 -38.71
N ALA A 63 -10.23 29.52 -39.26
CA ALA A 63 -11.63 29.49 -39.66
C ALA A 63 -12.58 29.58 -38.43
N GLN A 64 -12.25 28.96 -37.32
CA GLN A 64 -13.05 29.04 -36.10
C GLN A 64 -13.04 30.44 -35.45
N LEU A 65 -11.89 31.11 -35.54
CA LEU A 65 -11.69 32.47 -35.01
C LEU A 65 -12.12 33.56 -35.95
N ASP A 66 -12.49 33.19 -37.20
CA ASP A 66 -12.73 34.11 -38.30
C ASP A 66 -11.61 35.16 -38.46
N ALA A 67 -10.37 34.71 -38.24
CA ALA A 67 -9.19 35.56 -38.26
C ALA A 67 -7.97 34.84 -38.88
N ARG A 68 -7.14 35.55 -39.59
CA ARG A 68 -5.84 35.05 -40.01
C ARG A 68 -4.82 35.30 -38.91
N LEU A 69 -4.11 34.25 -38.53
CA LEU A 69 -3.08 34.32 -37.48
C LEU A 69 -1.67 34.41 -38.06
N PHE A 70 -1.47 34.00 -39.33
CA PHE A 70 -0.18 34.07 -40.03
C PHE A 70 -0.24 34.84 -41.32
N LEU A 71 0.77 35.69 -41.53
CA LEU A 71 1.16 36.22 -42.83
C LEU A 71 2.09 35.21 -43.50
N ARG A 72 1.66 34.64 -44.62
CA ARG A 72 2.41 33.63 -45.39
C ARG A 72 2.96 34.26 -46.66
N THR A 73 4.28 34.27 -46.80
CA THR A 73 4.97 34.53 -48.04
C THR A 73 5.72 33.29 -48.48
N THR A 74 6.21 33.26 -49.71
CA THR A 74 7.03 32.13 -50.20
C THR A 74 8.34 31.96 -49.46
N ARG A 75 8.78 32.97 -48.67
CA ARG A 75 10.08 33.01 -47.99
C ARG A 75 10.00 33.09 -46.48
N SER A 76 8.87 33.48 -45.88
CA SER A 76 8.73 33.69 -44.46
C SER A 76 7.32 33.41 -43.93
N THR A 77 7.22 33.02 -42.69
CA THR A 77 5.97 32.92 -41.93
C THR A 77 6.12 33.82 -40.69
N SER A 78 5.27 34.84 -40.59
CA SER A 78 5.22 35.77 -39.43
C SER A 78 3.79 35.85 -38.90
N LEU A 79 3.64 36.26 -37.64
CA LEU A 79 2.31 36.46 -37.05
C LEU A 79 1.64 37.71 -37.62
N THR A 80 0.32 37.70 -37.70
CA THR A 80 -0.51 38.91 -37.84
C THR A 80 -0.63 39.58 -36.47
N ARG A 81 -1.23 40.75 -36.38
CA ARG A 81 -1.54 41.44 -35.12
C ARG A 81 -2.51 40.56 -34.29
N GLU A 82 -3.49 39.95 -34.89
CA GLU A 82 -4.42 38.98 -34.27
C GLU A 82 -3.66 37.74 -33.80
N GLY A 83 -2.66 37.28 -34.56
CA GLY A 83 -1.80 36.17 -34.22
C GLY A 83 -0.91 36.46 -33.00
N GLU A 84 -0.34 37.67 -32.94
CA GLU A 84 0.45 38.11 -31.78
C GLU A 84 -0.39 38.12 -30.50
N LEU A 85 -1.56 38.77 -30.55
CA LEU A 85 -2.48 38.81 -29.40
C LEU A 85 -2.94 37.40 -28.97
N PHE A 86 -3.23 36.55 -29.92
CA PHE A 86 -3.64 35.15 -29.66
C PHE A 86 -2.49 34.34 -29.06
N TYR A 87 -1.25 34.55 -29.52
CA TYR A 87 -0.05 33.92 -28.98
C TYR A 87 0.16 34.29 -27.51
N GLU A 88 0.14 35.59 -27.17
CA GLU A 88 0.33 36.10 -25.82
C GLU A 88 -0.70 35.52 -24.82
N ASN A 89 -1.95 35.35 -25.26
CA ASN A 89 -3.02 34.81 -24.42
C ASN A 89 -2.97 33.28 -24.25
N CYS A 90 -2.55 32.53 -25.28
CA CYS A 90 -2.59 31.09 -25.26
C CYS A 90 -1.31 30.43 -24.74
N GLN A 91 -0.15 31.03 -25.00
CA GLN A 91 1.16 30.46 -24.63
C GLN A 91 1.30 30.15 -23.15
N PRO A 92 0.90 31.03 -22.18
CA PRO A 92 1.01 30.71 -20.77
C PRO A 92 0.12 29.54 -20.32
N GLY A 93 -1.07 29.42 -20.93
CA GLY A 93 -2.00 28.32 -20.65
C GLY A 93 -1.46 26.96 -21.09
N ILE A 94 -0.94 26.88 -22.30
CA ILE A 94 -0.34 25.66 -22.84
C ILE A 94 0.96 25.30 -22.07
N ALA A 95 1.78 26.29 -21.72
CA ALA A 95 2.97 26.03 -20.91
C ALA A 95 2.62 25.42 -19.53
N ARG A 96 1.55 25.90 -18.88
CA ARG A 96 1.06 25.33 -17.62
C ARG A 96 0.57 23.90 -17.77
N ILE A 97 -0.13 23.59 -18.86
CA ILE A 97 -0.58 22.20 -19.14
C ILE A 97 0.64 21.31 -19.37
N ALA A 98 1.62 21.75 -20.16
CA ALA A 98 2.85 21.01 -20.43
C ALA A 98 3.64 20.76 -19.12
N GLN A 99 3.76 21.77 -18.27
CA GLN A 99 4.42 21.65 -16.98
C GLN A 99 3.70 20.65 -16.07
N ALA A 100 2.37 20.71 -15.99
CA ALA A 100 1.61 19.75 -15.19
C ALA A 100 1.79 18.30 -15.66
N LEU A 101 1.91 18.07 -16.96
CA LEU A 101 2.21 16.75 -17.53
C LEU A 101 3.62 16.28 -17.19
N GLU A 102 4.60 17.18 -17.18
CA GLU A 102 5.98 16.87 -16.83
C GLU A 102 6.11 16.60 -15.31
N ASP A 103 5.48 17.42 -14.47
CA ASP A 103 5.40 17.19 -13.02
C ASP A 103 4.84 15.80 -12.70
N MET A 104 3.80 15.37 -13.43
CA MET A 104 3.24 14.02 -13.27
C MET A 104 4.19 12.92 -13.74
N ARG A 105 5.00 13.16 -14.77
CA ARG A 105 6.04 12.22 -15.21
C ARG A 105 7.17 12.12 -14.19
N GLU A 106 7.61 13.24 -13.64
CA GLU A 106 8.62 13.29 -12.58
C GLU A 106 8.16 12.58 -11.31
N LEU A 107 6.92 12.79 -10.86
CA LEU A 107 6.33 12.07 -9.73
C LEU A 107 6.31 10.55 -9.93
N ARG A 108 6.31 10.11 -11.18
CA ARG A 108 6.28 8.68 -11.53
C ARG A 108 7.66 8.06 -11.73
N ASN A 109 8.57 8.76 -12.40
CA ASN A 109 9.87 8.24 -12.84
C ASN A 109 11.06 8.92 -12.16
N GLY A 110 10.84 10.03 -11.46
CA GLY A 110 11.85 10.77 -10.72
C GLY A 110 12.24 10.10 -9.40
N PRO A 111 13.12 10.74 -8.61
CA PRO A 111 13.46 10.26 -7.27
C PRO A 111 12.20 10.10 -6.41
N PRO A 112 12.14 9.03 -5.58
CA PRO A 112 10.97 8.73 -4.76
C PRO A 112 10.71 9.86 -3.77
N ARG A 113 9.58 10.57 -3.93
CA ARG A 113 9.18 11.71 -3.07
C ARG A 113 7.67 11.78 -2.90
N GLY A 114 7.21 12.53 -1.91
CA GLY A 114 5.80 12.79 -1.62
C GLY A 114 5.31 12.08 -0.37
N HIS A 115 4.00 11.84 -0.25
CA HIS A 115 3.39 11.26 0.94
C HIS A 115 2.94 9.81 0.69
N LEU A 116 3.21 8.93 1.65
CA LEU A 116 2.83 7.52 1.63
C LEU A 116 1.94 7.21 2.82
N ARG A 117 0.70 6.79 2.55
CA ARG A 117 -0.27 6.40 3.57
C ARG A 117 -0.35 4.89 3.67
N ILE A 118 -0.05 4.37 4.87
CA ILE A 118 0.10 2.97 5.17
C ILE A 118 -0.96 2.56 6.19
N ALA A 119 -1.66 1.44 5.97
CA ALA A 119 -2.55 0.86 6.95
C ALA A 119 -2.02 -0.49 7.44
N SER A 120 -2.22 -0.80 8.71
CA SER A 120 -1.83 -2.07 9.31
C SER A 120 -2.76 -2.45 10.46
N THR A 121 -2.82 -3.74 10.78
CA THR A 121 -3.35 -4.17 12.07
C THR A 121 -2.45 -3.65 13.20
N PRO A 122 -3.01 -3.33 14.41
CA PRO A 122 -2.24 -2.72 15.49
C PRO A 122 -1.00 -3.52 15.89
N GLY A 123 -1.13 -4.82 16.09
CA GLY A 123 0.00 -5.64 16.50
C GLY A 123 1.11 -5.72 15.47
N PHE A 124 0.77 -5.99 14.19
CA PHE A 124 1.75 -6.06 13.11
C PHE A 124 2.38 -4.70 12.81
N GLY A 125 1.56 -3.65 12.85
CA GLY A 125 2.03 -2.29 12.66
C GLY A 125 3.05 -1.84 13.69
N ARG A 126 2.80 -2.11 14.99
CA ARG A 126 3.73 -1.72 16.07
C ARG A 126 4.99 -2.59 16.09
N LYS A 127 4.84 -3.91 15.97
CA LYS A 127 5.96 -4.85 16.16
C LYS A 127 6.84 -4.98 14.92
N ILE A 128 6.28 -4.90 13.72
CA ILE A 128 7.01 -5.16 12.47
C ILE A 128 7.16 -3.89 11.62
N VAL A 129 6.05 -3.19 11.32
CA VAL A 129 6.11 -2.08 10.36
C VAL A 129 6.86 -0.89 10.96
N ALA A 130 6.44 -0.40 12.13
CA ALA A 130 6.99 0.83 12.72
C ALA A 130 8.50 0.78 12.96
N PRO A 131 9.11 -0.31 13.46
CA PRO A 131 10.56 -0.39 13.60
C PRO A 131 11.33 -0.26 12.28
N LEU A 132 10.76 -0.76 11.18
CA LEU A 132 11.39 -0.69 9.85
C LEU A 132 11.27 0.69 9.22
N LEU A 133 10.29 1.53 9.62
CA LEU A 133 10.11 2.87 9.06
C LEU A 133 11.31 3.78 9.29
N ARG A 134 12.06 3.61 10.40
CA ARG A 134 13.27 4.39 10.67
C ARG A 134 14.32 4.19 9.58
N GLY A 135 14.60 2.92 9.24
CA GLY A 135 15.58 2.60 8.19
C GLY A 135 15.09 3.03 6.80
N PHE A 136 13.80 2.87 6.54
CA PHE A 136 13.19 3.36 5.29
C PHE A 136 13.34 4.87 5.14
N HIS A 137 13.02 5.65 6.16
CA HIS A 137 13.14 7.11 6.12
C HIS A 137 14.59 7.59 5.94
N ALA A 138 15.57 6.86 6.51
CA ALA A 138 16.98 7.17 6.30
C ALA A 138 17.41 7.01 4.82
N GLY A 139 16.85 6.02 4.12
CA GLY A 139 17.11 5.81 2.68
C GLY A 139 16.29 6.71 1.75
N TYR A 140 15.12 7.17 2.21
CA TYR A 140 14.17 7.95 1.41
C TYR A 140 13.60 9.14 2.20
N PRO A 141 14.42 10.15 2.53
CA PRO A 141 14.02 11.25 3.43
C PRO A 141 12.95 12.18 2.84
N GLU A 142 12.79 12.18 1.50
CA GLU A 142 11.76 12.98 0.83
C GLU A 142 10.36 12.32 0.81
N ILE A 143 10.23 11.12 1.39
CA ILE A 143 8.95 10.44 1.54
C ILE A 143 8.39 10.66 2.94
N GLY A 144 7.30 11.46 3.04
CA GLY A 144 6.52 11.58 4.26
C GLY A 144 5.69 10.31 4.50
N LEU A 145 5.64 9.85 5.75
CA LEU A 145 4.97 8.61 6.13
C LEU A 145 3.78 8.89 7.05
N GLU A 146 2.65 8.23 6.78
CA GLU A 146 1.48 8.17 7.66
C GLU A 146 1.13 6.71 7.89
N LEU A 147 1.19 6.24 9.14
CA LEU A 147 0.85 4.87 9.53
C LEU A 147 -0.46 4.87 10.32
N LEU A 148 -1.48 4.23 9.75
CA LEU A 148 -2.80 4.03 10.36
C LEU A 148 -2.90 2.63 10.94
N LEU A 149 -3.21 2.52 12.24
CA LEU A 149 -3.39 1.24 12.92
C LEU A 149 -4.88 1.00 13.15
N ASN A 150 -5.43 -0.04 12.51
CA ASN A 150 -6.84 -0.41 12.63
C ASN A 150 -7.01 -1.92 12.39
N ASP A 151 -7.86 -2.57 13.18
CA ASP A 151 -8.23 -3.98 12.98
C ASP A 151 -9.19 -4.18 11.80
N ARG A 152 -9.90 -3.14 11.37
CA ARG A 152 -10.74 -3.20 10.19
C ARG A 152 -9.86 -3.11 8.94
N PRO A 153 -10.07 -4.00 7.95
CA PRO A 153 -9.39 -3.88 6.67
C PRO A 153 -9.62 -2.50 6.05
N ALA A 154 -8.54 -1.83 5.67
CA ALA A 154 -8.63 -0.52 5.04
C ALA A 154 -9.23 -0.64 3.63
N ASP A 155 -10.11 0.29 3.27
CA ASP A 155 -10.52 0.51 1.89
C ASP A 155 -9.49 1.42 1.20
N PHE A 156 -8.82 0.91 0.17
CA PHE A 156 -7.76 1.66 -0.53
C PHE A 156 -8.23 3.00 -1.12
N THR A 157 -9.49 3.05 -1.55
CA THR A 157 -10.05 4.24 -2.21
C THR A 157 -10.65 5.21 -1.18
N ALA A 158 -11.54 4.73 -0.32
CA ALA A 158 -12.22 5.56 0.68
C ALA A 158 -11.24 6.10 1.74
N ASP A 159 -10.32 5.25 2.21
CA ASP A 159 -9.31 5.63 3.22
C ASP A 159 -8.04 6.24 2.58
N ARG A 160 -7.95 6.29 1.24
CA ARG A 160 -6.81 6.80 0.46
C ARG A 160 -5.48 6.15 0.87
N VAL A 161 -5.50 4.84 1.10
CA VAL A 161 -4.32 4.07 1.51
C VAL A 161 -3.53 3.63 0.27
N ASP A 162 -2.21 3.82 0.30
CA ASP A 162 -1.31 3.37 -0.77
C ASP A 162 -0.92 1.90 -0.58
N VAL A 163 -0.62 1.50 0.68
CA VAL A 163 -0.19 0.15 1.06
C VAL A 163 -0.89 -0.28 2.34
N SER A 164 -1.34 -1.53 2.40
CA SER A 164 -1.97 -2.10 3.59
C SER A 164 -1.31 -3.43 3.97
N PHE A 165 -1.05 -3.63 5.27
CA PHE A 165 -0.63 -4.91 5.82
C PHE A 165 -1.85 -5.63 6.37
N ARG A 166 -2.08 -6.87 5.91
CA ARG A 166 -3.28 -7.66 6.22
C ARG A 166 -2.92 -9.10 6.58
N ASP A 167 -3.77 -9.70 7.39
CA ASP A 167 -3.67 -11.10 7.79
C ASP A 167 -4.69 -11.94 7.00
N GLY A 168 -4.38 -13.21 6.72
CA GLY A 168 -5.29 -14.17 6.12
C GLY A 168 -5.26 -14.18 4.58
N ARG A 169 -6.23 -14.90 3.98
CA ARG A 169 -6.39 -15.00 2.52
C ARG A 169 -7.03 -13.74 1.95
N MET A 170 -6.55 -13.33 0.77
CA MET A 170 -7.12 -12.23 -0.01
C MET A 170 -7.87 -12.80 -1.21
N GLU A 171 -9.13 -12.39 -1.38
CA GLU A 171 -10.00 -12.85 -2.47
C GLU A 171 -10.35 -11.76 -3.49
N ASP A 172 -9.88 -10.50 -3.27
CA ASP A 172 -10.20 -9.38 -4.14
C ASP A 172 -9.26 -9.33 -5.35
N SER A 173 -9.82 -9.44 -6.56
CA SER A 173 -9.09 -9.44 -7.83
C SER A 173 -8.41 -8.09 -8.18
N GLY A 174 -8.83 -7.00 -7.55
CA GLY A 174 -8.26 -5.65 -7.76
C GLY A 174 -7.03 -5.38 -6.90
N ILE A 175 -6.73 -6.25 -5.93
CA ILE A 175 -5.64 -6.07 -4.96
C ILE A 175 -4.51 -7.07 -5.28
N VAL A 176 -3.28 -6.55 -5.35
CA VAL A 176 -2.09 -7.39 -5.33
C VAL A 176 -1.72 -7.65 -3.88
N ALA A 177 -1.66 -8.91 -3.49
CA ALA A 177 -1.24 -9.34 -2.16
C ALA A 177 0.08 -10.11 -2.25
N ARG A 178 1.14 -9.57 -1.63
CA ARG A 178 2.45 -10.21 -1.53
C ARG A 178 2.63 -10.76 -0.12
N GLN A 179 2.79 -12.06 0.01
CA GLN A 179 3.08 -12.67 1.31
C GLN A 179 4.48 -12.24 1.79
N LEU A 180 4.53 -11.68 2.99
CA LEU A 180 5.77 -11.26 3.64
C LEU A 180 6.32 -12.38 4.52
N ILE A 181 5.49 -12.90 5.42
CA ILE A 181 5.82 -13.99 6.35
C ILE A 181 4.64 -14.96 6.46
N PRO A 182 4.89 -16.24 6.71
CA PRO A 182 3.85 -17.19 7.09
C PRO A 182 3.17 -16.76 8.38
N MET A 183 1.88 -16.99 8.50
CA MET A 183 1.16 -16.80 9.75
C MET A 183 1.29 -18.05 10.60
N GLN A 184 1.92 -17.93 11.75
CA GLN A 184 2.01 -18.98 12.75
C GLN A 184 1.27 -18.51 14.00
N MET A 185 0.25 -19.26 14.41
CA MET A 185 -0.51 -18.99 15.65
C MET A 185 -0.08 -19.98 16.72
N LEU A 186 0.49 -19.47 17.82
CA LEU A 186 1.05 -20.24 18.92
C LEU A 186 0.19 -20.09 20.16
N VAL A 187 -0.08 -21.20 20.85
CA VAL A 187 -0.70 -21.16 22.17
C VAL A 187 0.39 -20.98 23.20
N CYS A 188 0.33 -19.87 23.96
CA CYS A 188 1.37 -19.44 24.88
C CYS A 188 0.85 -19.25 26.30
N ALA A 189 1.71 -19.54 27.27
CA ALA A 189 1.52 -19.28 28.69
C ALA A 189 2.82 -18.77 29.33
N SER A 190 2.75 -18.06 30.44
CA SER A 190 3.95 -17.77 31.24
C SER A 190 4.42 -18.99 32.05
N PRO A 191 5.72 -19.07 32.40
CA PRO A 191 6.21 -20.12 33.32
C PRO A 191 5.50 -20.13 34.67
N ALA A 192 5.06 -18.96 35.14
CA ALA A 192 4.32 -18.84 36.38
C ALA A 192 2.95 -19.53 36.30
N TYR A 193 2.21 -19.30 35.22
CA TYR A 193 0.94 -19.98 34.97
C TYR A 193 1.12 -21.50 34.85
N ALA A 194 2.13 -21.91 34.05
CA ALA A 194 2.41 -23.33 33.82
C ALA A 194 2.75 -24.11 35.08
N ARG A 195 3.44 -23.51 36.04
CA ARG A 195 3.76 -24.12 37.34
C ARG A 195 2.53 -24.43 38.18
N VAL A 196 1.50 -23.59 38.11
CA VAL A 196 0.29 -23.72 38.93
C VAL A 196 -0.78 -24.58 38.23
N HIS A 197 -0.95 -24.39 36.92
CA HIS A 197 -2.08 -24.99 36.18
C HIS A 197 -1.66 -26.07 35.17
N GLY A 198 -0.35 -26.28 34.96
CA GLY A 198 0.16 -27.11 33.87
C GLY A 198 0.00 -26.45 32.52
N LEU A 199 0.31 -27.21 31.48
CA LEU A 199 0.08 -26.82 30.06
C LEU A 199 -0.79 -27.88 29.38
N PRO A 200 -1.72 -27.50 28.49
CA PRO A 200 -2.54 -28.47 27.77
C PRO A 200 -1.67 -29.28 26.79
N ARG A 201 -1.88 -30.58 26.75
CA ARG A 201 -1.24 -31.54 25.83
C ARG A 201 -2.11 -31.83 24.63
N HIS A 202 -3.43 -31.68 24.78
CA HIS A 202 -4.44 -31.88 23.76
C HIS A 202 -5.38 -30.66 23.69
N ILE A 203 -5.94 -30.42 22.52
CA ILE A 203 -6.81 -29.25 22.28
C ILE A 203 -8.02 -29.25 23.22
N ASP A 204 -8.58 -30.43 23.57
CA ASP A 204 -9.75 -30.56 24.44
C ASP A 204 -9.45 -30.19 25.90
N GLU A 205 -8.18 -30.15 26.28
CA GLU A 205 -7.79 -29.71 27.63
C GLU A 205 -7.90 -28.19 27.80
N LEU A 206 -7.97 -27.44 26.68
CA LEU A 206 -8.11 -25.97 26.71
C LEU A 206 -9.34 -25.50 27.50
N ASP A 207 -10.41 -26.30 27.52
CA ASP A 207 -11.63 -26.00 28.27
C ASP A 207 -11.41 -26.00 29.80
N LYS A 208 -10.29 -26.60 30.28
CA LYS A 208 -9.89 -26.62 31.70
C LYS A 208 -8.95 -25.46 32.06
N HIS A 209 -8.49 -24.71 31.07
CA HIS A 209 -7.55 -23.61 31.27
C HIS A 209 -8.24 -22.24 31.23
N ARG A 210 -7.61 -21.24 31.85
CA ARG A 210 -8.04 -19.84 31.77
C ARG A 210 -7.60 -19.27 30.43
N CYS A 211 -8.53 -19.25 29.46
CA CYS A 211 -8.24 -18.70 28.14
C CYS A 211 -8.40 -17.18 28.13
N ILE A 212 -7.59 -16.51 27.31
CA ILE A 212 -7.64 -15.07 27.05
C ILE A 212 -7.96 -14.89 25.57
N ASN A 213 -9.08 -14.21 25.27
CA ASN A 213 -9.57 -14.05 23.92
C ASN A 213 -9.31 -12.65 23.35
N PHE A 214 -9.20 -12.60 22.01
CA PHE A 214 -9.15 -11.37 21.25
C PHE A 214 -10.54 -11.01 20.72
N ARG A 215 -10.98 -9.76 20.92
CA ARG A 215 -12.20 -9.20 20.34
C ARG A 215 -11.83 -8.31 19.17
N ALA A 216 -12.23 -8.69 17.96
CA ALA A 216 -12.03 -7.90 16.75
C ALA A 216 -12.89 -6.62 16.76
N ALA A 217 -12.54 -5.63 15.92
CA ALA A 217 -13.30 -4.39 15.75
C ALA A 217 -14.75 -4.61 15.30
N SER A 218 -15.07 -5.76 14.71
CA SER A 218 -16.42 -6.21 14.39
C SER A 218 -17.27 -6.60 15.62
N GLY A 219 -16.68 -6.62 16.83
CA GLY A 219 -17.29 -7.10 18.07
C GLY A 219 -17.22 -8.62 18.25
N ARG A 220 -16.80 -9.38 17.22
CA ARG A 220 -16.71 -10.84 17.29
C ARG A 220 -15.45 -11.28 18.07
N ILE A 221 -15.58 -12.34 18.85
CA ILE A 221 -14.45 -13.04 19.45
C ILE A 221 -13.75 -13.84 18.34
N ARG A 222 -12.43 -13.72 18.25
CA ARG A 222 -11.62 -14.52 17.34
C ARG A 222 -11.60 -15.97 17.81
N GLU A 223 -12.03 -16.87 16.96
CA GLU A 223 -11.89 -18.30 17.21
C GLU A 223 -10.42 -18.72 17.16
N TRP A 224 -10.04 -19.66 18.01
CA TRP A 224 -8.70 -20.23 17.96
C TRP A 224 -8.64 -21.24 16.82
N ALA A 225 -7.62 -21.13 16.00
CA ALA A 225 -7.41 -21.98 14.84
C ALA A 225 -6.38 -23.06 15.13
N PHE A 226 -6.69 -24.28 14.73
CA PHE A 226 -5.81 -25.45 14.90
C PHE A 226 -5.80 -26.27 13.61
N LYS A 227 -4.76 -27.11 13.44
CA LYS A 227 -4.67 -28.14 12.41
C LYS A 227 -4.62 -29.50 13.08
N VAL A 228 -5.62 -30.35 12.82
CA VAL A 228 -5.75 -31.70 13.36
C VAL A 228 -5.88 -32.65 12.20
N ASP A 229 -5.01 -33.63 12.10
CA ASP A 229 -4.99 -34.63 11.01
C ASP A 229 -5.05 -34.00 9.61
N GLY A 230 -4.35 -32.85 9.45
CA GLY A 230 -4.34 -32.12 8.19
C GLY A 230 -5.55 -31.22 7.93
N LEU A 231 -6.57 -31.27 8.77
CA LEU A 231 -7.79 -30.46 8.64
C LEU A 231 -7.75 -29.23 9.54
N SER A 232 -8.18 -28.08 8.99
CA SER A 232 -8.34 -26.86 9.75
C SER A 232 -9.55 -26.95 10.67
N GLN A 233 -9.34 -26.75 11.98
CA GLN A 233 -10.37 -26.76 13.01
C GLN A 233 -10.37 -25.41 13.71
N ARG A 234 -11.56 -24.84 13.96
CA ARG A 234 -11.73 -23.61 14.73
C ARG A 234 -12.51 -23.90 16.00
N ARG A 235 -12.09 -23.29 17.12
CA ARG A 235 -12.75 -23.43 18.40
C ARG A 235 -13.01 -22.08 19.03
N GLN A 236 -14.23 -21.89 19.49
CA GLN A 236 -14.59 -20.78 20.35
C GLN A 236 -14.48 -21.24 21.80
N LEU A 237 -13.50 -20.70 22.52
CA LEU A 237 -13.24 -21.06 23.90
C LEU A 237 -13.90 -20.06 24.85
N ALA A 238 -14.43 -20.55 25.97
CA ALA A 238 -14.86 -19.68 27.06
C ALA A 238 -13.63 -18.98 27.65
N ALA A 239 -13.70 -17.65 27.82
CA ALA A 239 -12.59 -16.88 28.32
C ALA A 239 -12.99 -16.07 29.55
N GLN A 240 -12.10 -16.02 30.53
CA GLN A 240 -12.22 -15.14 31.70
C GLN A 240 -11.88 -13.70 31.38
N HIS A 241 -10.94 -13.51 30.43
CA HIS A 241 -10.46 -12.20 29.98
C HIS A 241 -10.59 -12.07 28.47
N THR A 242 -10.99 -10.89 28.01
CA THR A 242 -11.09 -10.57 26.60
C THR A 242 -10.57 -9.17 26.36
N PHE A 243 -9.65 -9.02 25.43
CA PHE A 243 -9.08 -7.73 25.03
C PHE A 243 -9.24 -7.52 23.53
N ASN A 244 -9.23 -6.27 23.10
CA ASN A 244 -9.24 -5.86 21.68
C ASN A 244 -7.89 -5.29 21.23
N ASP A 245 -6.88 -5.39 22.06
CA ASP A 245 -5.51 -5.00 21.75
C ASP A 245 -4.58 -6.21 21.95
N PRO A 246 -3.78 -6.60 20.95
CA PRO A 246 -2.94 -7.78 21.03
C PRO A 246 -1.78 -7.62 22.02
N ASP A 247 -1.28 -6.40 22.27
CA ASP A 247 -0.20 -6.17 23.23
C ASP A 247 -0.70 -6.36 24.66
N LEU A 248 -1.97 -5.99 24.95
CA LEU A 248 -2.59 -6.27 26.25
C LEU A 248 -2.79 -7.78 26.48
N ILE A 249 -3.04 -8.56 25.43
CA ILE A 249 -3.12 -10.02 25.56
C ILE A 249 -1.74 -10.60 25.91
N VAL A 250 -0.69 -10.17 25.21
CA VAL A 250 0.69 -10.59 25.51
C VAL A 250 1.03 -10.27 26.97
N GLN A 251 0.74 -9.06 27.45
CA GLN A 251 0.97 -8.66 28.83
C GLN A 251 0.18 -9.53 29.82
N ALA A 252 -1.10 -9.78 29.57
CA ALA A 252 -1.93 -10.62 30.43
C ALA A 252 -1.41 -12.06 30.52
N VAL A 253 -0.85 -12.62 29.44
CA VAL A 253 -0.20 -13.94 29.44
C VAL A 253 1.09 -13.90 30.26
N LEU A 254 1.92 -12.87 30.09
CA LEU A 254 3.15 -12.68 30.89
C LEU A 254 2.84 -12.58 32.37
N ASP A 255 1.77 -11.89 32.77
CA ASP A 255 1.31 -11.72 34.16
C ASP A 255 0.67 -13.01 34.73
N GLY A 256 0.55 -14.07 33.93
CA GLY A 256 0.03 -15.36 34.37
C GLY A 256 -1.48 -15.41 34.52
N LEU A 257 -2.24 -14.48 33.88
CA LEU A 257 -3.70 -14.47 33.96
C LEU A 257 -4.35 -15.64 33.21
N GLY A 258 -3.63 -16.23 32.25
CA GLY A 258 -4.13 -17.33 31.46
C GLY A 258 -3.23 -17.70 30.29
N ILE A 259 -3.80 -18.44 29.35
CA ILE A 259 -3.18 -18.83 28.09
C ILE A 259 -3.87 -18.13 26.92
N ALA A 260 -3.14 -17.84 25.85
CA ALA A 260 -3.69 -17.21 24.65
C ALA A 260 -3.10 -17.80 23.39
N GLN A 261 -3.86 -17.75 22.30
CA GLN A 261 -3.34 -18.01 20.97
C GLN A 261 -2.87 -16.70 20.34
N LEU A 262 -1.57 -16.60 20.08
CA LEU A 262 -0.87 -15.39 19.65
C LEU A 262 -0.09 -15.62 18.37
N PRO A 263 0.01 -14.63 17.46
CA PRO A 263 0.87 -14.74 16.28
C PRO A 263 2.35 -14.75 16.68
N ALA A 264 3.12 -15.60 16.00
CA ALA A 264 4.53 -15.82 16.29
C ALA A 264 5.36 -14.53 16.33
N TYR A 265 5.12 -13.59 15.40
CA TYR A 265 5.85 -12.32 15.34
C TYR A 265 5.75 -11.49 16.63
N GLN A 266 4.71 -11.70 17.45
CA GLN A 266 4.56 -11.01 18.73
C GLN A 266 5.35 -11.66 19.86
N VAL A 267 5.53 -12.97 19.81
CA VAL A 267 6.00 -13.76 20.96
C VAL A 267 7.33 -14.47 20.74
N CYS A 268 7.92 -14.46 19.53
CA CYS A 268 9.16 -15.16 19.25
C CYS A 268 10.30 -14.78 20.21
N ASP A 269 10.51 -13.50 20.45
CA ASP A 269 11.57 -13.05 21.38
C ASP A 269 11.30 -13.52 22.80
N LEU A 270 10.05 -13.42 23.26
CA LEU A 270 9.62 -13.84 24.61
C LEU A 270 9.75 -15.34 24.81
N LEU A 271 9.55 -16.13 23.76
CA LEU A 271 9.74 -17.59 23.78
C LEU A 271 11.24 -17.93 23.82
N ARG A 272 12.09 -17.25 23.05
CA ARG A 272 13.55 -17.44 23.08
C ARG A 272 14.14 -17.09 24.43
N ASP A 273 13.63 -16.02 25.04
CA ASP A 273 14.08 -15.55 26.35
C ASP A 273 13.49 -16.35 27.52
N GLY A 274 12.64 -17.36 27.23
CA GLY A 274 11.98 -18.18 28.25
C GLY A 274 10.94 -17.45 29.11
N GLN A 275 10.53 -16.24 28.70
CA GLN A 275 9.47 -15.49 29.39
C GLN A 275 8.07 -16.06 29.06
N LEU A 276 7.93 -16.73 27.94
CA LEU A 276 6.76 -17.51 27.57
C LEU A 276 7.14 -18.95 27.23
N LEU A 277 6.18 -19.84 27.40
CA LEU A 277 6.22 -21.25 26.97
C LEU A 277 5.15 -21.46 25.92
N SER A 278 5.47 -22.20 24.87
CA SER A 278 4.48 -22.62 23.87
C SER A 278 3.96 -24.03 24.20
N CYS A 279 2.69 -24.27 23.86
CA CYS A 279 2.09 -25.60 23.91
C CYS A 279 1.25 -25.83 22.66
N LEU A 280 0.88 -27.10 22.38
CA LEU A 280 0.10 -27.50 21.22
C LEU A 280 0.72 -27.07 19.86
N ALA A 281 2.05 -26.91 19.80
CA ALA A 281 2.76 -26.48 18.61
C ALA A 281 2.53 -27.40 17.40
N GLN A 282 2.32 -28.69 17.63
CA GLN A 282 1.98 -29.69 16.59
C GLN A 282 0.63 -29.41 15.92
N HIS A 283 -0.22 -28.59 16.52
CA HIS A 283 -1.54 -28.23 16.00
C HIS A 283 -1.58 -26.78 15.46
N ALA A 284 -0.43 -26.11 15.31
CA ALA A 284 -0.38 -24.75 14.78
C ALA A 284 -0.87 -24.75 13.32
N PRO A 285 -1.77 -23.82 12.92
CA PRO A 285 -2.21 -23.67 11.55
C PRO A 285 -1.07 -23.17 10.65
N ASP A 286 -1.04 -23.61 9.40
CA ASP A 286 -0.01 -23.30 8.40
C ASP A 286 -0.57 -22.71 7.10
N ASP A 287 -1.87 -22.40 7.05
CA ASP A 287 -2.59 -21.99 5.85
C ASP A 287 -2.78 -20.46 5.70
N GLY A 288 -2.22 -19.68 6.62
CA GLY A 288 -2.30 -18.22 6.63
C GLY A 288 -0.98 -17.52 6.32
N GLY A 289 -1.07 -16.20 6.13
CA GLY A 289 0.08 -15.32 5.94
C GLY A 289 -0.20 -13.90 6.38
N HIS A 290 0.89 -13.16 6.58
CA HIS A 290 0.86 -11.71 6.66
C HIS A 290 1.25 -11.15 5.30
N TYR A 291 0.37 -10.34 4.73
CA TYR A 291 0.48 -9.86 3.36
C TYR A 291 0.66 -8.35 3.33
N LEU A 292 1.53 -7.91 2.42
CA LEU A 292 1.59 -6.53 1.96
C LEU A 292 0.68 -6.42 0.74
N CYS A 293 -0.32 -5.54 0.82
CA CYS A 293 -1.36 -5.38 -0.16
C CYS A 293 -1.34 -3.97 -0.76
N TYR A 294 -1.60 -3.88 -2.06
CA TYR A 294 -1.73 -2.62 -2.78
C TYR A 294 -2.63 -2.79 -4.00
N LEU A 295 -3.18 -1.69 -4.54
CA LEU A 295 -4.00 -1.77 -5.75
C LEU A 295 -3.16 -2.17 -6.96
N SER A 296 -3.70 -3.11 -7.76
CA SER A 296 -3.12 -3.48 -9.05
C SER A 296 -3.20 -2.29 -10.00
N ARG A 297 -2.08 -1.59 -10.19
CA ARG A 297 -1.94 -0.52 -11.19
C ARG A 297 -0.80 -0.87 -12.12
N LYS A 298 -1.02 -0.71 -13.42
CA LYS A 298 0.05 -0.92 -14.44
C LYS A 298 1.29 -0.06 -14.16
N GLN A 299 1.14 1.00 -13.34
CA GLN A 299 2.18 2.00 -13.07
C GLN A 299 2.07 2.49 -11.63
N LEU A 300 2.76 1.79 -10.72
CA LEU A 300 2.90 2.22 -9.34
C LEU A 300 3.79 3.47 -9.23
N PRO A 301 3.42 4.48 -8.42
CA PRO A 301 4.30 5.60 -8.08
C PRO A 301 5.63 5.10 -7.51
N ALA A 302 6.73 5.81 -7.80
CA ALA A 302 8.08 5.42 -7.35
C ALA A 302 8.14 5.22 -5.83
N ARG A 303 7.53 6.13 -5.04
CA ARG A 303 7.47 6.03 -3.58
C ARG A 303 6.81 4.74 -3.06
N VAL A 304 5.76 4.27 -3.75
CA VAL A 304 5.06 3.03 -3.37
C VAL A 304 5.92 1.81 -3.69
N ARG A 305 6.58 1.82 -4.86
CA ARG A 305 7.45 0.73 -5.31
C ARG A 305 8.62 0.52 -4.36
N VAL A 306 9.39 1.57 -4.06
CA VAL A 306 10.54 1.45 -3.17
C VAL A 306 10.15 1.03 -1.76
N PHE A 307 8.96 1.44 -1.28
CA PHE A 307 8.44 1.00 0.00
C PHE A 307 8.10 -0.50 0.00
N ILE A 308 7.42 -0.99 -1.04
CA ILE A 308 7.09 -2.42 -1.18
C ILE A 308 8.37 -3.26 -1.21
N ASP A 309 9.36 -2.84 -1.99
CA ASP A 309 10.62 -3.58 -2.12
C ASP A 309 11.39 -3.57 -0.80
N TYR A 310 11.53 -2.42 -0.15
CA TYR A 310 12.16 -2.28 1.15
C TYR A 310 11.49 -3.16 2.22
N MET A 311 10.17 -3.07 2.37
CA MET A 311 9.44 -3.86 3.38
C MET A 311 9.52 -5.36 3.09
N THR A 312 9.50 -5.76 1.82
CA THR A 312 9.63 -7.17 1.45
C THR A 312 11.00 -7.73 1.82
N GLU A 313 12.05 -6.99 1.55
CA GLU A 313 13.43 -7.38 1.85
C GLU A 313 13.66 -7.47 3.36
N HIS A 314 13.37 -6.40 4.07
CA HIS A 314 13.68 -6.28 5.50
C HIS A 314 12.78 -7.17 6.39
N THR A 315 11.52 -7.39 6.00
CA THR A 315 10.66 -8.33 6.74
C THR A 315 11.15 -9.77 6.61
N ARG A 316 11.66 -10.17 5.45
CA ARG A 316 12.25 -11.52 5.25
C ARG A 316 13.53 -11.74 6.06
N ALA A 317 14.27 -10.68 6.33
CA ALA A 317 15.48 -10.74 7.16
C ALA A 317 15.17 -10.91 8.66
N LEU A 318 13.91 -10.68 9.09
CA LEU A 318 13.51 -10.91 10.47
C LEU A 318 13.36 -12.41 10.73
N ASP A 319 14.04 -12.92 11.76
CA ASP A 319 13.87 -14.31 12.21
C ASP A 319 12.59 -14.45 13.06
N LEU A 320 11.47 -14.71 12.36
CA LEU A 320 10.14 -14.85 12.97
C LEU A 320 9.64 -16.30 13.00
N GLN A 321 10.51 -17.27 12.66
CA GLN A 321 10.15 -18.69 12.62
C GLN A 321 10.51 -19.39 13.96
N CYS A 322 9.74 -19.13 15.00
CA CYS A 322 9.99 -19.70 16.33
C CYS A 322 9.90 -21.23 16.38
N LEU A 323 9.05 -21.88 15.56
CA LEU A 323 8.79 -23.31 15.64
C LEU A 323 9.94 -24.16 15.11
N THR A 324 10.68 -23.69 14.13
CA THR A 324 11.80 -24.45 13.53
C THR A 324 12.98 -24.53 14.51
N THR A 325 13.21 -23.51 15.30
CA THR A 325 14.31 -23.45 16.27
C THR A 325 14.01 -24.32 17.51
N MET A 326 12.74 -24.41 17.96
CA MET A 326 12.36 -25.25 19.10
C MET A 326 12.41 -26.76 18.82
N ALA A 327 12.10 -27.19 17.59
CA ALA A 327 12.23 -28.60 17.21
C ALA A 327 13.67 -29.10 17.23
N MET A 328 14.66 -28.24 16.96
CA MET A 328 16.08 -28.57 17.02
C MET A 328 16.59 -28.64 18.46
N THR A 329 16.08 -27.81 19.38
CA THR A 329 16.52 -27.80 20.80
C THR A 329 16.00 -29.02 21.57
N THR A 330 14.78 -29.50 21.29
CA THR A 330 14.23 -30.72 21.89
C THR A 330 14.91 -31.99 21.38
N ALA A 331 15.34 -32.04 20.13
CA ALA A 331 16.10 -33.17 19.58
C ALA A 331 17.51 -33.30 20.21
N THR A 332 18.16 -32.20 20.56
CA THR A 332 19.50 -32.21 21.18
C THR A 332 19.48 -32.60 22.64
N THR A 333 18.39 -32.33 23.38
CA THR A 333 18.26 -32.69 24.79
C THR A 333 17.92 -34.17 25.00
N THR A 334 17.28 -34.84 24.01
CA THR A 334 16.90 -36.26 24.10
C THR A 334 18.09 -37.19 23.80
N THR A 335 19.13 -36.72 23.12
CA THR A 335 20.32 -37.53 22.81
C THR A 335 21.40 -37.54 23.89
N LEU A 336 21.29 -36.73 24.92
CA LEU A 336 22.27 -36.68 26.04
C LEU A 336 21.88 -37.47 27.28
N SER A 337 20.72 -38.13 27.31
CA SER A 337 20.27 -38.94 28.46
C SER A 337 20.30 -40.45 28.29
N THR A 338 21.02 -40.96 27.30
CA THR A 338 21.13 -42.41 27.01
C THR A 338 22.58 -42.93 27.00
N VAL A 339 23.46 -42.30 27.79
CA VAL A 339 24.79 -42.88 28.10
C VAL A 339 25.06 -42.69 29.58
N GLU A 340 24.52 -43.58 30.40
CA GLU A 340 25.07 -44.11 31.65
C GLU A 340 24.46 -45.48 31.94
#